data_76aa58ba12ed16d06380bc9069f7e47c
#
_entry.id   76aa58ba12ed16d06380bc9069f7e47c
#
_cell.length_a   1.000
_cell.length_b   1.000
_cell.length_c   1.000
_cell.angle_alpha   90.00
_cell.angle_beta   90.00
_cell.angle_gamma   90.00
#
_symmetry.space_group_name_H-M   'P 1'
#
loop_
_entity.id
_entity.type
_entity.pdbx_description
1 polymer ?
#
loop_
_entity_poly.entity_id
_entity_poly.type
_entity_poly.pdbx_seq_one_letter_code
_entity_poly.pdbx_strand_id
1 'polypeptide(L)'
;MCIRDRFDATENLDGFVTISNTLKTCAVNLSKMCNDLRLLSSGPRTGFGEINLPPMQNGSSIMPGKINPVIPEVVTQVAFHVIGNDTTITMAAEAGQMELNAFEPVVFYSLFSSITSMTGAVNTLVKNCILGITANEKRCEDLVSKSVGITTALCPYIGYQKAASIAKKSLKTCLLYTSPSPR
;
A
#
# COMPACT_ATOMS: atom_id res chain seq x y z
N MET A 1 16.13 -27.12 -35.38
CA MET A 1 15.95 -25.75 -34.92
C MET A 1 15.70 -24.89 -36.15
N CYS A 2 14.50 -24.32 -36.26
CA CYS A 2 14.10 -23.56 -37.44
C CYS A 2 14.77 -22.18 -37.42
N ILE A 3 15.09 -21.63 -38.60
CA ILE A 3 15.71 -20.28 -38.70
C ILE A 3 14.82 -19.22 -38.03
N ARG A 4 13.49 -19.37 -38.11
CA ARG A 4 12.52 -18.48 -37.45
C ARG A 4 12.70 -18.39 -35.95
N ASP A 5 12.99 -19.52 -35.29
CA ASP A 5 13.16 -19.56 -33.82
C ASP A 5 14.40 -18.80 -33.36
N ARG A 6 15.39 -18.62 -34.23
CA ARG A 6 16.62 -17.88 -33.91
C ARG A 6 16.43 -16.38 -33.97
N PHE A 7 15.63 -15.88 -34.90
CA PHE A 7 15.33 -14.44 -34.98
C PHE A 7 14.57 -13.99 -33.77
N ASP A 8 13.47 -14.68 -33.41
CA ASP A 8 12.68 -14.39 -32.25
C ASP A 8 13.50 -14.51 -30.94
N ALA A 9 14.28 -15.56 -30.79
CA ALA A 9 15.05 -15.81 -29.56
C ALA A 9 16.18 -14.81 -29.28
N THR A 10 16.64 -14.05 -30.26
CA THR A 10 17.70 -13.03 -30.09
C THR A 10 17.17 -11.62 -29.99
N GLU A 11 15.90 -11.39 -30.28
CA GLU A 11 15.29 -10.06 -30.29
C GLU A 11 14.22 -9.94 -29.20
N ASN A 12 13.44 -11.00 -28.96
CA ASN A 12 12.25 -10.96 -28.13
C ASN A 12 12.59 -10.97 -26.64
N LEU A 13 12.13 -9.94 -25.93
CA LEU A 13 12.30 -9.74 -24.49
C LEU A 13 10.98 -9.86 -23.70
N ASP A 14 9.94 -10.46 -24.27
CA ASP A 14 8.60 -10.61 -23.65
C ASP A 14 8.65 -11.25 -22.26
N GLY A 15 9.53 -12.23 -22.07
CA GLY A 15 9.74 -12.88 -20.78
C GLY A 15 10.18 -11.90 -19.69
N PHE A 16 11.11 -11.01 -20.02
CA PHE A 16 11.61 -9.98 -19.08
C PHE A 16 10.57 -8.90 -18.81
N VAL A 17 9.82 -8.48 -19.82
CA VAL A 17 8.67 -7.55 -19.66
C VAL A 17 7.61 -8.16 -18.74
N THR A 18 7.30 -9.44 -18.90
CA THR A 18 6.33 -10.16 -18.05
C THR A 18 6.78 -10.20 -16.59
N ILE A 19 8.05 -10.51 -16.33
CA ILE A 19 8.64 -10.52 -14.98
C ILE A 19 8.59 -9.09 -14.39
N SER A 20 8.99 -8.08 -15.16
CA SER A 20 8.96 -6.69 -14.75
C SER A 20 7.55 -6.21 -14.39
N ASN A 21 6.55 -6.53 -15.20
CA ASN A 21 5.14 -6.23 -14.93
C ASN A 21 4.65 -6.88 -13.62
N THR A 22 5.11 -8.09 -13.33
CA THR A 22 4.78 -8.77 -12.07
C THR A 22 5.38 -8.06 -10.87
N LEU A 23 6.64 -7.63 -10.96
CA LEU A 23 7.31 -6.82 -9.95
C LEU A 23 6.62 -5.48 -9.76
N LYS A 24 6.23 -4.80 -10.83
CA LYS A 24 5.45 -3.56 -10.78
C LYS A 24 4.13 -3.76 -10.04
N THR A 25 3.39 -4.82 -10.33
CA THR A 25 2.13 -5.12 -9.65
C THR A 25 2.35 -5.32 -8.14
N CYS A 26 3.39 -6.05 -7.75
CA CYS A 26 3.79 -6.20 -6.36
C CYS A 26 4.14 -4.84 -5.72
N ALA A 27 4.90 -4.00 -6.41
CA ALA A 27 5.29 -2.67 -5.95
C ALA A 27 4.08 -1.76 -5.71
N VAL A 28 3.11 -1.77 -6.61
CA VAL A 28 1.85 -1.00 -6.47
C VAL A 28 1.09 -1.43 -5.22
N ASN A 29 0.95 -2.73 -4.99
CA ASN A 29 0.24 -3.27 -3.82
C ASN A 29 0.97 -2.93 -2.51
N LEU A 30 2.30 -3.05 -2.48
CA LEU A 30 3.10 -2.67 -1.31
C LEU A 30 3.01 -1.17 -1.01
N SER A 31 3.08 -0.33 -2.05
CA SER A 31 2.91 1.12 -1.90
C SER A 31 1.54 1.47 -1.34
N LYS A 32 0.48 0.85 -1.85
CA LYS A 32 -0.89 1.04 -1.33
C LYS A 32 -0.99 0.65 0.15
N MET A 33 -0.48 -0.52 0.52
CA MET A 33 -0.46 -0.98 1.90
C MET A 33 0.34 -0.01 2.82
N CYS A 34 1.49 0.46 2.37
CA CYS A 34 2.30 1.43 3.12
C CYS A 34 1.58 2.77 3.31
N ASN A 35 0.84 3.24 2.30
CA ASN A 35 0.02 4.45 2.42
C ASN A 35 -1.09 4.28 3.46
N ASP A 36 -1.74 3.12 3.53
CA ASP A 36 -2.74 2.82 4.55
C ASP A 36 -2.12 2.78 5.96
N LEU A 37 -0.98 2.12 6.12
CA LEU A 37 -0.27 2.09 7.41
C LEU A 37 0.09 3.51 7.89
N ARG A 38 0.55 4.38 6.99
CA ARG A 38 0.85 5.78 7.30
C ARG A 38 -0.41 6.55 7.71
N LEU A 39 -1.52 6.32 7.04
CA LEU A 39 -2.78 6.97 7.33
C LEU A 39 -3.34 6.53 8.68
N LEU A 40 -3.40 5.21 8.94
CA LEU A 40 -3.90 4.64 10.18
C LEU A 40 -3.06 5.05 11.39
N SER A 41 -1.73 5.22 11.21
CA SER A 41 -0.82 5.68 12.27
C SER A 41 -0.73 7.20 12.42
N SER A 42 -1.47 7.96 11.61
CA SER A 42 -1.43 9.42 11.64
C SER A 42 -1.95 9.98 12.98
N GLY A 43 -1.28 10.99 13.48
CA GLY A 43 -1.68 11.61 14.75
C GLY A 43 -0.49 12.16 15.52
N PRO A 44 -0.46 12.05 16.85
CA PRO A 44 -1.27 11.20 17.74
C PRO A 44 -2.67 11.73 18.09
N ARG A 45 -2.91 13.04 18.01
CA ARG A 45 -4.19 13.63 18.48
C ARG A 45 -5.12 14.06 17.35
N THR A 46 -4.56 14.51 16.22
CA THR A 46 -5.28 15.14 15.11
C THR A 46 -5.42 14.25 13.88
N GLY A 47 -4.97 12.99 13.96
CA GLY A 47 -5.10 11.98 12.91
C GLY A 47 -5.96 10.80 13.33
N PHE A 48 -5.92 9.72 12.55
CA PHE A 48 -6.66 8.51 12.88
C PHE A 48 -6.15 7.87 14.18
N GLY A 49 -4.83 7.67 14.30
CA GLY A 49 -4.20 7.13 15.50
C GLY A 49 -4.74 5.76 15.93
N GLU A 50 -5.13 4.92 14.95
CA GLU A 50 -5.68 3.59 15.20
C GLU A 50 -4.61 2.57 15.52
N ILE A 51 -3.42 2.75 14.92
CA ILE A 51 -2.25 1.88 15.13
C ILE A 51 -1.02 2.72 15.46
N ASN A 52 -0.04 2.10 16.11
CA ASN A 52 1.30 2.66 16.30
C ASN A 52 2.31 1.86 15.50
N LEU A 53 3.18 2.57 14.77
CA LEU A 53 4.33 2.00 14.09
C LEU A 53 5.59 2.14 14.96
N PRO A 54 6.55 1.21 14.88
CA PRO A 54 7.81 1.32 15.58
C PRO A 54 8.55 2.62 15.22
N PRO A 55 9.07 3.39 16.19
CA PRO A 55 9.86 4.57 15.93
C PRO A 55 11.26 4.17 15.46
N MET A 56 11.56 4.38 14.17
CA MET A 56 12.86 4.02 13.58
C MET A 56 13.79 5.22 13.38
N GLN A 57 13.24 6.43 13.43
CA GLN A 57 14.01 7.66 13.25
C GLN A 57 13.37 8.82 14.01
N ASN A 58 14.18 9.70 14.57
CA ASN A 58 13.71 10.98 15.08
C ASN A 58 13.13 11.81 13.93
N GLY A 59 11.89 12.23 14.06
CA GLY A 59 11.13 12.81 12.94
C GLY A 59 11.49 14.25 12.60
N SER A 60 12.13 15.00 13.53
CA SER A 60 12.42 16.42 13.30
C SER A 60 13.40 16.94 14.33
N SER A 61 14.32 17.80 13.91
CA SER A 61 15.19 18.61 14.79
C SER A 61 14.45 19.82 15.40
N ILE A 62 13.32 20.22 14.80
CA ILE A 62 12.58 21.43 15.19
C ILE A 62 11.38 21.10 16.08
N MET A 63 10.77 19.91 15.91
CA MET A 63 9.60 19.47 16.65
C MET A 63 9.95 18.29 17.57
N PRO A 64 10.23 18.53 18.86
CA PRO A 64 10.54 17.46 19.80
C PRO A 64 9.43 16.42 19.88
N GLY A 65 9.79 15.14 19.87
CA GLY A 65 8.84 14.04 19.96
C GLY A 65 8.09 13.69 18.67
N LYS A 66 8.34 14.38 17.55
CA LYS A 66 7.79 13.98 16.25
C LYS A 66 8.46 12.70 15.77
N ILE A 67 7.65 11.70 15.43
CA ILE A 67 8.08 10.44 14.82
C ILE A 67 7.44 10.35 13.44
N ASN A 68 8.24 10.07 12.41
CA ASN A 68 7.75 9.87 11.06
C ASN A 68 7.69 8.37 10.73
N PRO A 69 6.72 7.92 9.92
CA PRO A 69 6.61 6.53 9.47
C PRO A 69 7.60 6.24 8.32
N VAL A 70 8.90 6.39 8.60
CA VAL A 70 9.97 6.36 7.57
C VAL A 70 10.10 5.04 6.84
N ILE A 71 9.78 3.91 7.48
CA ILE A 71 9.85 2.59 6.83
C ILE A 71 8.78 2.45 5.73
N PRO A 72 7.48 2.71 5.97
CA PRO A 72 6.50 2.79 4.89
C PRO A 72 6.85 3.82 3.80
N GLU A 73 7.48 4.95 4.17
CA GLU A 73 7.89 5.96 3.20
C GLU A 73 8.98 5.45 2.26
N VAL A 74 10.02 4.79 2.77
CA VAL A 74 11.09 4.24 1.94
C VAL A 74 10.58 3.12 1.03
N VAL A 75 9.67 2.27 1.51
CA VAL A 75 9.06 1.21 0.68
C VAL A 75 8.26 1.81 -0.48
N THR A 76 7.52 2.89 -0.22
CA THR A 76 6.79 3.62 -1.27
C THR A 76 7.74 4.23 -2.32
N GLN A 77 8.89 4.79 -1.89
CA GLN A 77 9.91 5.31 -2.81
C GLN A 77 10.53 4.20 -3.67
N VAL A 78 10.83 3.05 -3.08
CA VAL A 78 11.30 1.87 -3.83
C VAL A 78 10.25 1.40 -4.83
N ALA A 79 8.96 1.41 -4.46
CA ALA A 79 7.87 1.07 -5.39
C ALA A 79 7.84 2.03 -6.60
N PHE A 80 8.04 3.34 -6.39
CA PHE A 80 8.12 4.31 -7.49
C PHE A 80 9.32 4.03 -8.41
N HIS A 81 10.47 3.68 -7.83
CA HIS A 81 11.64 3.29 -8.60
C HIS A 81 11.39 2.06 -9.48
N VAL A 82 10.78 1.02 -8.92
CA VAL A 82 10.43 -0.22 -9.64
C VAL A 82 9.44 0.06 -10.79
N ILE A 83 8.44 0.92 -10.55
CA ILE A 83 7.48 1.32 -11.59
C ILE A 83 8.19 2.09 -12.73
N GLY A 84 9.12 2.97 -12.39
CA GLY A 84 9.94 3.68 -13.39
C GLY A 84 10.83 2.73 -14.20
N ASN A 85 11.46 1.77 -13.56
CA ASN A 85 12.27 0.74 -14.22
C ASN A 85 11.44 -0.14 -15.16
N ASP A 86 10.20 -0.48 -14.80
CA ASP A 86 9.29 -1.22 -15.67
C ASP A 86 9.00 -0.48 -16.98
N THR A 87 8.80 0.83 -16.91
CA THR A 87 8.66 1.66 -18.11
C THR A 87 9.91 1.62 -18.97
N THR A 88 11.09 1.73 -18.35
CA THR A 88 12.39 1.62 -19.04
C THR A 88 12.55 0.27 -19.75
N ILE A 89 12.21 -0.84 -19.07
CA ILE A 89 12.27 -2.19 -19.62
C ILE A 89 11.32 -2.35 -20.80
N THR A 90 10.09 -1.83 -20.67
CA THR A 90 9.09 -1.89 -21.74
C THR A 90 9.57 -1.13 -22.99
N MET A 91 10.12 0.06 -22.83
CA MET A 91 10.67 0.85 -23.95
C MET A 91 11.90 0.19 -24.59
N ALA A 92 12.77 -0.40 -23.78
CA ALA A 92 13.96 -1.09 -24.27
C ALA A 92 13.60 -2.39 -25.02
N ALA A 93 12.57 -3.09 -24.58
CA ALA A 93 12.07 -4.28 -25.27
C ALA A 93 11.46 -3.93 -26.64
N GLU A 94 10.72 -2.82 -26.74
CA GLU A 94 10.11 -2.34 -28.00
C GLU A 94 11.17 -1.83 -29.00
N ALA A 95 12.32 -1.35 -28.53
CA ALA A 95 13.35 -0.73 -29.35
C ALA A 95 14.25 -1.70 -30.12
N GLY A 96 14.04 -3.02 -30.01
CA GLY A 96 14.74 -4.02 -30.82
C GLY A 96 14.54 -3.82 -32.32
N GLN A 97 15.53 -4.20 -33.12
CA GLN A 97 15.46 -4.07 -34.57
C GLN A 97 15.82 -5.39 -35.24
N MET A 98 14.91 -5.90 -36.05
CA MET A 98 15.05 -7.11 -36.85
C MET A 98 15.43 -8.34 -35.99
N GLU A 99 16.68 -8.75 -36.01
CA GLU A 99 17.14 -9.99 -35.36
C GLU A 99 17.88 -9.75 -34.03
N LEU A 100 17.95 -8.51 -33.55
CA LEU A 100 18.73 -8.17 -32.35
C LEU A 100 18.11 -7.05 -31.52
N ASN A 101 18.09 -7.24 -30.21
CA ASN A 101 17.84 -6.14 -29.30
C ASN A 101 19.16 -5.70 -28.64
N ALA A 102 19.64 -4.52 -29.02
CA ALA A 102 20.88 -3.95 -28.49
C ALA A 102 20.70 -3.32 -27.09
N PHE A 103 19.47 -3.26 -26.56
CA PHE A 103 19.13 -2.60 -25.30
C PHE A 103 19.04 -3.59 -24.11
N GLU A 104 19.37 -4.86 -24.28
CA GLU A 104 19.44 -5.85 -23.20
C GLU A 104 20.20 -5.36 -21.95
N PRO A 105 21.34 -4.67 -22.04
CA PRO A 105 22.07 -4.20 -20.86
C PRO A 105 21.23 -3.33 -19.92
N VAL A 106 20.41 -2.42 -20.45
CA VAL A 106 19.54 -1.57 -19.61
C VAL A 106 18.36 -2.34 -19.06
N VAL A 107 17.84 -3.33 -19.79
CA VAL A 107 16.79 -4.26 -19.30
C VAL A 107 17.29 -5.02 -18.08
N PHE A 108 18.45 -5.68 -18.17
CA PHE A 108 19.02 -6.43 -17.04
C PHE A 108 19.37 -5.54 -15.87
N TYR A 109 19.98 -4.38 -16.11
CA TYR A 109 20.29 -3.42 -15.05
C TYR A 109 19.03 -3.00 -14.29
N SER A 110 17.98 -2.59 -15.01
CA SER A 110 16.74 -2.13 -14.43
C SER A 110 15.99 -3.25 -13.69
N LEU A 111 15.99 -4.46 -14.25
CA LEU A 111 15.34 -5.61 -13.63
C LEU A 111 16.03 -6.04 -12.34
N PHE A 112 17.36 -6.22 -12.36
CA PHE A 112 18.12 -6.62 -11.17
C PHE A 112 18.11 -5.54 -10.09
N SER A 113 18.18 -4.27 -10.46
CA SER A 113 18.01 -3.15 -9.54
C SER A 113 16.65 -3.19 -8.86
N SER A 114 15.59 -3.47 -9.62
CA SER A 114 14.22 -3.59 -9.08
C SER A 114 14.10 -4.77 -8.11
N ILE A 115 14.62 -5.94 -8.45
CA ILE A 115 14.60 -7.13 -7.59
C ILE A 115 15.35 -6.87 -6.29
N THR A 116 16.56 -6.33 -6.37
CA THR A 116 17.41 -6.06 -5.21
C THR A 116 16.78 -5.03 -4.27
N SER A 117 16.30 -3.92 -4.83
CA SER A 117 15.67 -2.85 -4.06
C SER A 117 14.38 -3.31 -3.40
N MET A 118 13.54 -4.07 -4.13
CA MET A 118 12.29 -4.62 -3.60
C MET A 118 12.55 -5.62 -2.48
N THR A 119 13.54 -6.50 -2.62
CA THR A 119 13.94 -7.46 -1.59
C THR A 119 14.36 -6.74 -0.30
N GLY A 120 15.19 -5.70 -0.42
CA GLY A 120 15.59 -4.86 0.70
C GLY A 120 14.41 -4.16 1.37
N ALA A 121 13.51 -3.59 0.57
CA ALA A 121 12.33 -2.89 1.05
C ALA A 121 11.37 -3.82 1.81
N VAL A 122 11.10 -5.02 1.29
CA VAL A 122 10.23 -6.02 1.97
C VAL A 122 10.86 -6.48 3.28
N ASN A 123 12.15 -6.81 3.29
CA ASN A 123 12.84 -7.22 4.51
C ASN A 123 12.81 -6.13 5.59
N THR A 124 13.06 -4.89 5.21
CA THR A 124 12.98 -3.74 6.13
C THR A 124 11.54 -3.51 6.60
N LEU A 125 10.55 -3.59 5.72
CA LEU A 125 9.14 -3.44 6.08
C LEU A 125 8.74 -4.47 7.15
N VAL A 126 9.07 -5.74 6.95
CA VAL A 126 8.73 -6.80 7.91
C VAL A 126 9.42 -6.56 9.25
N LYS A 127 10.75 -6.43 9.26
CA LYS A 127 11.54 -6.37 10.50
C LYS A 127 11.33 -5.10 11.30
N ASN A 128 11.24 -3.96 10.62
CA ASN A 128 11.32 -2.64 11.25
C ASN A 128 9.96 -1.93 11.30
N CYS A 129 8.89 -2.55 10.76
CA CYS A 129 7.56 -1.98 10.80
C CYS A 129 6.53 -3.03 11.24
N ILE A 130 6.26 -4.05 10.43
CA ILE A 130 5.13 -4.97 10.64
C ILE A 130 5.21 -5.70 11.98
N LEU A 131 6.37 -6.26 12.34
CA LEU A 131 6.55 -7.02 13.59
C LEU A 131 6.37 -6.19 14.87
N GLY A 132 6.39 -4.86 14.77
CA GLY A 132 6.26 -3.98 15.93
C GLY A 132 4.97 -3.13 15.93
N ILE A 133 4.02 -3.41 15.05
CA ILE A 133 2.73 -2.71 15.02
C ILE A 133 1.93 -3.07 16.27
N THR A 134 1.36 -2.04 16.92
CA THR A 134 0.41 -2.19 18.01
C THR A 134 -0.88 -1.44 17.73
N ALA A 135 -2.01 -1.95 18.20
CA ALA A 135 -3.30 -1.29 18.06
C ALA A 135 -3.56 -0.31 19.22
N ASN A 136 -4.20 0.81 18.93
CA ASN A 136 -4.75 1.73 19.92
C ASN A 136 -6.21 1.33 20.21
N GLU A 137 -6.42 0.27 20.98
CA GLU A 137 -7.72 -0.37 21.21
C GLU A 137 -8.80 0.63 21.62
N LYS A 138 -8.53 1.47 22.61
CA LYS A 138 -9.48 2.49 23.07
C LYS A 138 -9.86 3.48 21.96
N ARG A 139 -8.91 3.87 21.12
CA ARG A 139 -9.19 4.75 19.97
C ARG A 139 -10.07 4.06 18.94
N CYS A 140 -9.79 2.81 18.65
CA CYS A 140 -10.58 2.00 17.72
C CYS A 140 -12.00 1.80 18.26
N GLU A 141 -12.15 1.48 19.54
CA GLU A 141 -13.45 1.36 20.21
C GLU A 141 -14.26 2.66 20.14
N ASP A 142 -13.63 3.81 20.46
CA ASP A 142 -14.25 5.12 20.35
C ASP A 142 -14.72 5.44 18.93
N LEU A 143 -13.93 5.10 17.91
CA LEU A 143 -14.28 5.33 16.51
C LEU A 143 -15.43 4.42 16.05
N VAL A 144 -15.37 3.15 16.39
CA VAL A 144 -16.43 2.19 16.07
C VAL A 144 -17.73 2.58 16.77
N SER A 145 -17.67 2.87 18.07
CA SER A 145 -18.84 3.28 18.84
C SER A 145 -19.50 4.57 18.30
N LYS A 146 -18.74 5.47 17.69
CA LYS A 146 -19.22 6.70 17.04
C LYS A 146 -19.65 6.48 15.58
N SER A 147 -19.44 5.30 15.01
CA SER A 147 -19.78 5.00 13.62
C SER A 147 -21.24 4.57 13.50
N VAL A 148 -21.96 5.17 12.55
CA VAL A 148 -23.29 4.67 12.14
C VAL A 148 -23.24 3.30 11.48
N GLY A 149 -22.05 2.81 11.13
CA GLY A 149 -21.84 1.48 10.59
C GLY A 149 -22.33 0.36 11.51
N ILE A 150 -22.42 0.62 12.84
CA ILE A 150 -22.99 -0.32 13.82
C ILE A 150 -24.43 -0.69 13.46
N THR A 151 -25.20 0.20 12.80
CA THR A 151 -26.57 -0.09 12.36
C THR A 151 -26.64 -1.22 11.32
N THR A 152 -25.52 -1.57 10.68
CA THR A 152 -25.43 -2.72 9.77
C THR A 152 -25.72 -4.04 10.49
N ALA A 153 -25.35 -4.15 11.77
CA ALA A 153 -25.67 -5.33 12.59
C ALA A 153 -27.17 -5.55 12.79
N LEU A 154 -27.98 -4.52 12.59
CA LEU A 154 -29.44 -4.60 12.68
C LEU A 154 -30.08 -5.13 11.39
N CYS A 155 -29.37 -5.09 10.25
CA CYS A 155 -29.93 -5.45 8.95
C CYS A 155 -30.55 -6.88 8.91
N PRO A 156 -29.94 -7.91 9.52
CA PRO A 156 -30.53 -9.24 9.55
C PRO A 156 -31.88 -9.30 10.29
N TYR A 157 -32.11 -8.41 11.26
CA TYR A 157 -33.29 -8.41 12.13
C TYR A 157 -34.42 -7.52 11.61
N ILE A 158 -34.10 -6.36 11.06
CA ILE A 158 -35.10 -5.33 10.70
C ILE A 158 -35.14 -5.00 9.21
N GLY A 159 -34.21 -5.57 8.43
CA GLY A 159 -34.03 -5.31 7.01
C GLY A 159 -33.28 -4.01 6.70
N TYR A 160 -32.71 -3.95 5.49
CA TYR A 160 -31.83 -2.84 5.06
C TYR A 160 -32.50 -1.47 5.11
N GLN A 161 -33.75 -1.34 4.63
CA GLN A 161 -34.43 -0.04 4.53
C GLN A 161 -34.67 0.60 5.92
N LYS A 162 -35.09 -0.21 6.91
CA LYS A 162 -35.28 0.26 8.28
C LYS A 162 -33.95 0.62 8.95
N ALA A 163 -32.94 -0.21 8.78
CA ALA A 163 -31.59 0.08 9.29
C ALA A 163 -31.02 1.37 8.69
N ALA A 164 -31.16 1.59 7.38
CA ALA A 164 -30.74 2.82 6.70
C ALA A 164 -31.52 4.05 7.20
N SER A 165 -32.81 3.92 7.49
CA SER A 165 -33.62 5.00 8.07
C SER A 165 -33.12 5.38 9.48
N ILE A 166 -32.82 4.39 10.31
CA ILE A 166 -32.25 4.58 11.66
C ILE A 166 -30.90 5.27 11.56
N ALA A 167 -29.99 4.81 10.69
CA ALA A 167 -28.70 5.42 10.46
C ALA A 167 -28.80 6.91 10.08
N LYS A 168 -29.68 7.24 9.11
CA LYS A 168 -29.94 8.63 8.69
C LYS A 168 -30.50 9.49 9.82
N LYS A 169 -31.39 8.95 10.63
CA LYS A 169 -31.96 9.66 11.78
C LYS A 169 -30.89 9.91 12.84
N SER A 170 -30.09 8.92 13.14
CA SER A 170 -28.97 9.00 14.09
C SER A 170 -27.93 10.07 13.68
N LEU A 171 -27.53 10.13 12.41
CA LEU A 171 -26.64 11.17 11.89
C LEU A 171 -27.20 12.59 12.08
N LYS A 172 -28.52 12.77 11.91
CA LYS A 172 -29.16 14.09 12.05
C LYS A 172 -29.32 14.53 13.50
N THR A 173 -29.54 13.60 14.41
CA THR A 173 -29.86 13.87 15.79
C THR A 173 -28.70 13.74 16.76
N CYS A 174 -27.56 13.22 16.30
CA CYS A 174 -26.40 12.83 17.11
C CYS A 174 -26.76 11.88 18.28
N LEU A 175 -27.86 11.15 18.18
CA LEU A 175 -28.49 10.40 19.27
C LEU A 175 -28.02 8.95 19.42
N LEU A 176 -27.06 8.48 18.62
CA LEU A 176 -26.43 7.16 18.86
C LEU A 176 -25.78 7.06 20.25
N TYR A 177 -25.47 8.20 20.85
CA TYR A 177 -24.73 8.31 22.12
C TYR A 177 -25.51 8.92 23.29
N THR A 178 -26.63 9.51 23.00
CA THR A 178 -27.36 10.32 23.99
C THR A 178 -28.76 9.79 24.30
N SER A 179 -29.12 8.59 23.84
CA SER A 179 -30.33 7.93 24.30
C SER A 179 -30.14 7.59 25.77
N PRO A 180 -30.92 8.22 26.71
CA PRO A 180 -30.86 7.78 28.07
C PRO A 180 -31.25 6.31 28.14
N SER A 181 -30.44 5.52 28.85
CA SER A 181 -30.81 4.14 29.18
C SER A 181 -32.24 4.11 29.73
N PRO A 182 -33.11 3.26 29.23
CA PRO A 182 -34.42 3.10 29.85
C PRO A 182 -34.19 2.72 31.33
N ARG A 183 -34.67 3.55 32.24
CA ARG A 183 -34.73 3.25 33.66
C ARG A 183 -35.70 2.11 33.92
#